data_0a73cb1f0274aa10c766477e802630b4
#
_entry.id   0a73cb1f0274aa10c766477e802630b4
#
_cell.length_a   1.000
_cell.length_b   1.000
_cell.length_c   1.000
_cell.angle_alpha   90.00
_cell.angle_beta   90.00
_cell.angle_gamma   90.00
#
_symmetry.space_group_name_H-M   'P 1'
#
loop_
_entity.id
_entity.type
_entity.pdbx_description
1 polymer ?
#
loop_
_entity_poly.entity_id
_entity_poly.type
_entity_poly.pdbx_seq_one_letter_code
_entity_poly.pdbx_strand_id
1 'polypeptide(L)'
;AIIEEGDVVIFFNYRNDRAKELTIVLTQQDMPENGMTTIANLQYYCMTPYDSSFQGLHILFPKENVQNTMGEIVSNAGLKQLRIAETEKFAHVTFFFNGGREAEYAGEERILIPSPKVATYDLQPEMSAPEVTEALCEALDTQKYAYITLNFANCDMVGHTGVYEAIEKAVKTIDECVDKVVNTALKNDYEIIIIADHGHCDNAV
;
A
#
# COMPACT_ATOMS: atom_id res chain seq x y z
N ALA A 1 9.95 -1.30 33.18
CA ALA A 1 10.12 -2.73 32.94
C ALA A 1 10.92 -2.90 31.65
N ILE A 2 11.81 -3.84 31.61
CA ILE A 2 12.57 -4.26 30.41
C ILE A 2 12.17 -5.69 30.09
N ILE A 3 12.30 -6.08 28.84
CA ILE A 3 12.04 -7.46 28.40
C ILE A 3 13.30 -8.27 28.70
N GLU A 4 13.14 -9.43 29.34
CA GLU A 4 14.24 -10.29 29.78
C GLU A 4 14.13 -11.69 29.17
N GLU A 5 15.19 -12.48 29.26
CA GLU A 5 15.21 -13.87 28.82
C GLU A 5 14.09 -14.69 29.48
N GLY A 6 13.37 -15.46 28.68
CA GLY A 6 12.27 -16.30 29.14
C GLY A 6 10.92 -15.59 29.30
N ASP A 7 10.87 -14.28 29.08
CA ASP A 7 9.62 -13.54 29.12
C ASP A 7 8.64 -13.96 28.00
N VAL A 8 7.37 -13.68 28.24
CA VAL A 8 6.30 -13.83 27.24
C VAL A 8 5.93 -12.47 26.70
N VAL A 9 6.08 -12.29 25.40
CA VAL A 9 5.70 -11.07 24.68
C VAL A 9 4.53 -11.36 23.73
N ILE A 10 3.45 -10.64 23.87
CA ILE A 10 2.34 -10.63 22.91
C ILE A 10 2.41 -9.31 22.16
N PHE A 11 2.80 -9.37 20.88
CA PHE A 11 2.87 -8.18 20.04
C PHE A 11 1.51 -7.92 19.41
N PHE A 12 0.70 -7.09 20.06
CA PHE A 12 -0.68 -6.78 19.70
C PHE A 12 -0.74 -5.82 18.51
N ASN A 13 -0.36 -6.31 17.33
CA ASN A 13 -0.35 -5.55 16.07
C ASN A 13 -0.74 -6.47 14.91
N TYR A 14 -1.77 -6.10 14.14
CA TYR A 14 -2.22 -6.85 12.97
C TYR A 14 -1.53 -6.42 11.66
N ARG A 15 -0.98 -5.19 11.61
CA ARG A 15 -0.22 -4.71 10.45
C ARG A 15 1.20 -5.26 10.51
N ASN A 16 1.71 -5.71 9.37
CA ASN A 16 3.02 -6.36 9.29
C ASN A 16 4.16 -5.44 8.81
N ASP A 17 3.85 -4.29 8.20
CA ASP A 17 4.81 -3.40 7.56
C ASP A 17 5.96 -2.99 8.51
N ARG A 18 5.66 -2.36 9.66
CA ARG A 18 6.66 -1.96 10.66
C ARG A 18 6.81 -2.95 11.82
N ALA A 19 5.83 -3.83 12.02
CA ALA A 19 5.89 -4.84 13.08
C ALA A 19 7.07 -5.81 12.90
N LYS A 20 7.47 -6.08 11.65
CA LYS A 20 8.62 -6.92 11.36
C LYS A 20 9.94 -6.35 11.88
N GLU A 21 10.13 -5.02 11.89
CA GLU A 21 11.36 -4.39 12.37
C GLU A 21 11.61 -4.71 13.85
N LEU A 22 10.63 -4.52 14.73
CA LEU A 22 10.72 -4.88 16.15
C LEU A 22 10.89 -6.39 16.35
N THR A 23 10.19 -7.19 15.57
CA THR A 23 10.30 -8.65 15.64
C THR A 23 11.72 -9.11 15.27
N ILE A 24 12.34 -8.51 14.25
CA ILE A 24 13.73 -8.83 13.86
C ILE A 24 14.69 -8.58 15.02
N VAL A 25 14.70 -7.39 15.58
CA VAL A 25 15.66 -7.01 16.60
C VAL A 25 15.46 -7.72 17.94
N LEU A 26 14.26 -8.17 18.24
CA LEU A 26 13.97 -8.90 19.47
C LEU A 26 14.22 -10.41 19.35
N THR A 27 14.07 -11.00 18.15
CA THR A 27 14.00 -12.47 18.01
C THR A 27 14.82 -13.08 16.88
N GLN A 28 15.19 -12.32 15.83
CA GLN A 28 15.75 -12.90 14.61
C GLN A 28 17.23 -12.55 14.38
N GLN A 29 17.63 -11.31 14.61
CA GLN A 29 18.96 -10.83 14.24
C GLN A 29 19.50 -9.78 15.22
N ASP A 30 20.73 -9.98 15.67
CA ASP A 30 21.46 -8.97 16.42
C ASP A 30 21.83 -7.79 15.52
N MET A 31 21.68 -6.57 16.05
CA MET A 31 22.04 -5.31 15.38
C MET A 31 22.90 -4.46 16.33
N PRO A 32 24.16 -4.85 16.56
CA PRO A 32 25.03 -4.20 17.54
C PRO A 32 25.33 -2.74 17.20
N GLU A 33 25.31 -2.38 15.91
CA GLU A 33 25.45 -0.99 15.45
C GLU A 33 24.32 -0.08 15.94
N ASN A 34 23.16 -0.64 16.27
CA ASN A 34 22.00 0.04 16.83
C ASN A 34 21.85 -0.22 18.34
N GLY A 35 22.81 -0.88 18.97
CA GLY A 35 22.74 -1.27 20.36
C GLY A 35 21.69 -2.33 20.69
N MET A 36 21.27 -3.12 19.69
CA MET A 36 20.24 -4.13 19.81
C MET A 36 20.83 -5.54 19.76
N THR A 37 20.38 -6.38 20.68
CA THR A 37 20.70 -7.80 20.74
C THR A 37 19.42 -8.58 20.92
N THR A 38 19.27 -9.69 20.21
CA THR A 38 18.11 -10.59 20.36
C THR A 38 18.05 -11.15 21.79
N ILE A 39 16.84 -11.41 22.26
CA ILE A 39 16.61 -11.90 23.62
C ILE A 39 16.42 -13.42 23.56
N ALA A 40 17.32 -14.16 24.21
CA ALA A 40 17.28 -15.61 24.24
C ALA A 40 16.01 -16.14 24.90
N ASN A 41 15.50 -17.25 24.42
CA ASN A 41 14.32 -17.95 24.97
C ASN A 41 13.05 -17.09 25.12
N LEU A 42 12.93 -16.00 24.37
CA LEU A 42 11.75 -15.15 24.37
C LEU A 42 10.57 -15.90 23.79
N GLN A 43 9.46 -15.99 24.52
CA GLN A 43 8.21 -16.55 24.03
C GLN A 43 7.43 -15.44 23.29
N TYR A 44 7.69 -15.28 21.98
CA TYR A 44 7.16 -14.17 21.20
C TYR A 44 5.93 -14.57 20.39
N TYR A 45 4.82 -13.91 20.67
CA TYR A 45 3.53 -14.14 20.04
C TYR A 45 3.18 -12.98 19.12
N CYS A 46 3.06 -13.28 17.82
CA CYS A 46 2.59 -12.34 16.81
C CYS A 46 1.08 -12.50 16.59
N MET A 47 0.35 -11.41 16.40
CA MET A 47 -1.06 -11.50 16.03
C MET A 47 -1.23 -12.15 14.67
N THR A 48 -0.37 -11.81 13.70
CA THR A 48 -0.35 -12.39 12.34
C THR A 48 1.08 -12.71 11.92
N PRO A 49 1.33 -13.50 10.88
CA PRO A 49 2.68 -13.68 10.35
C PRO A 49 3.17 -12.36 9.74
N TYR A 50 4.22 -11.78 10.32
CA TYR A 50 4.80 -10.53 9.84
C TYR A 50 5.75 -10.72 8.67
N ASP A 51 6.47 -11.85 8.65
CA ASP A 51 7.34 -12.24 7.54
C ASP A 51 7.44 -13.77 7.49
N SER A 52 7.42 -14.35 6.30
CA SER A 52 7.47 -15.80 6.11
C SER A 52 8.84 -16.42 6.40
N SER A 53 9.89 -15.60 6.47
CA SER A 53 11.25 -16.04 6.79
C SER A 53 11.52 -16.17 8.30
N PHE A 54 10.67 -15.58 9.16
CA PHE A 54 10.86 -15.59 10.60
C PHE A 54 10.68 -16.97 11.20
N GLN A 55 11.52 -17.31 12.15
CA GLN A 55 11.54 -18.61 12.83
C GLN A 55 11.34 -18.47 14.33
N GLY A 56 10.84 -19.54 14.95
CA GLY A 56 10.69 -19.61 16.41
C GLY A 56 9.61 -18.69 16.99
N LEU A 57 8.67 -18.19 16.17
CA LEU A 57 7.58 -17.33 16.60
C LEU A 57 6.28 -18.10 16.75
N HIS A 58 5.44 -17.63 17.65
CA HIS A 58 4.06 -18.12 17.79
C HIS A 58 3.10 -17.19 17.05
N ILE A 59 2.33 -17.72 16.12
CA ILE A 59 1.33 -16.96 15.37
C ILE A 59 -0.06 -17.26 15.93
N LEU A 60 -0.76 -16.24 16.45
CA LEU A 60 -2.08 -16.40 17.04
C LEU A 60 -3.17 -16.55 15.96
N PHE A 61 -3.09 -15.74 14.91
CA PHE A 61 -4.02 -15.75 13.78
C PHE A 61 -3.25 -15.95 12.48
N PRO A 62 -3.14 -17.18 11.98
CA PRO A 62 -2.49 -17.45 10.71
C PRO A 62 -3.23 -16.71 9.59
N LYS A 63 -2.46 -16.21 8.63
CA LYS A 63 -3.02 -15.53 7.46
C LYS A 63 -3.65 -16.58 6.54
N GLU A 64 -4.93 -16.47 6.32
CA GLU A 64 -5.59 -17.19 5.24
C GLU A 64 -5.39 -16.43 3.94
N ASN A 65 -4.98 -17.10 2.88
CA ASN A 65 -4.91 -16.52 1.56
C ASN A 65 -6.34 -16.24 1.06
N VAL A 66 -6.58 -14.98 0.71
CA VAL A 66 -7.86 -14.59 0.11
C VAL A 66 -7.92 -15.16 -1.30
N GLN A 67 -8.90 -16.02 -1.55
CA GLN A 67 -9.20 -16.59 -2.87
C GLN A 67 -10.23 -15.75 -3.60
N ASN A 68 -10.30 -15.91 -4.91
CA ASN A 68 -11.23 -15.20 -5.78
C ASN A 68 -11.09 -13.66 -5.66
N THR A 69 -9.86 -13.17 -5.53
CA THR A 69 -9.59 -11.74 -5.63
C THR A 69 -9.99 -11.24 -7.03
N MET A 70 -10.27 -9.93 -7.16
CA MET A 70 -10.59 -9.33 -8.45
C MET A 70 -9.49 -9.64 -9.49
N GLY A 71 -8.21 -9.56 -9.08
CA GLY A 71 -7.08 -9.89 -9.95
C GLY A 71 -7.12 -11.32 -10.46
N GLU A 72 -7.48 -12.27 -9.61
CA GLU A 72 -7.61 -13.68 -9.96
C GLU A 72 -8.79 -13.92 -10.93
N ILE A 73 -9.93 -13.31 -10.65
CA ILE A 73 -11.14 -13.46 -11.50
C ILE A 73 -10.90 -12.91 -12.91
N VAL A 74 -10.31 -11.71 -13.02
CA VAL A 74 -9.99 -11.09 -14.31
C VAL A 74 -8.96 -11.94 -15.08
N SER A 75 -7.95 -12.46 -14.39
CA SER A 75 -6.94 -13.35 -14.97
C SER A 75 -7.55 -14.67 -15.47
N ASN A 76 -8.42 -15.30 -14.67
CA ASN A 76 -9.09 -16.55 -15.04
C ASN A 76 -10.04 -16.38 -16.23
N ALA A 77 -10.56 -15.18 -16.44
CA ALA A 77 -11.33 -14.82 -17.62
C ALA A 77 -10.45 -14.58 -18.88
N GLY A 78 -9.11 -14.67 -18.75
CA GLY A 78 -8.17 -14.41 -19.85
C GLY A 78 -8.07 -12.92 -20.23
N LEU A 79 -8.53 -12.02 -19.38
CA LEU A 79 -8.57 -10.59 -19.61
C LEU A 79 -7.29 -9.91 -19.10
N LYS A 80 -6.94 -8.78 -19.70
CA LYS A 80 -5.81 -7.95 -19.25
C LYS A 80 -6.26 -6.94 -18.21
N GLN A 81 -5.37 -6.68 -17.26
CA GLN A 81 -5.61 -5.75 -16.16
C GLN A 81 -4.38 -4.90 -15.84
N LEU A 82 -4.59 -3.68 -15.36
CA LEU A 82 -3.55 -2.74 -14.97
C LEU A 82 -3.65 -2.37 -13.51
N ARG A 83 -2.50 -2.30 -12.83
CA ARG A 83 -2.32 -1.69 -11.51
C ARG A 83 -1.44 -0.46 -11.66
N ILE A 84 -1.89 0.68 -11.18
CA ILE A 84 -1.12 1.91 -11.27
C ILE A 84 -1.22 2.72 -10.00
N ALA A 85 -0.09 3.14 -9.47
CA ALA A 85 0.03 4.06 -8.34
C ALA A 85 1.45 4.63 -8.27
N GLU A 86 1.62 5.66 -7.46
CA GLU A 86 2.95 6.08 -7.03
C GLU A 86 3.48 5.21 -5.87
N THR A 87 4.79 5.33 -5.54
CA THR A 87 5.50 4.44 -4.60
C THR A 87 4.74 4.19 -3.30
N GLU A 88 4.20 5.24 -2.67
CA GLU A 88 3.56 5.15 -1.35
C GLU A 88 2.29 4.27 -1.33
N LYS A 89 1.63 4.12 -2.47
CA LYS A 89 0.39 3.35 -2.62
C LYS A 89 0.49 2.16 -3.57
N PHE A 90 1.69 1.87 -4.08
CA PHE A 90 1.87 0.78 -5.03
C PHE A 90 1.53 -0.60 -4.44
N ALA A 91 1.96 -0.86 -3.21
CA ALA A 91 1.61 -2.10 -2.52
C ALA A 91 0.09 -2.26 -2.31
N HIS A 92 -0.64 -1.14 -2.18
CA HIS A 92 -2.10 -1.17 -1.99
C HIS A 92 -2.84 -1.67 -3.22
N VAL A 93 -2.39 -1.28 -4.42
CA VAL A 93 -3.00 -1.73 -5.68
C VAL A 93 -2.41 -3.05 -6.21
N THR A 94 -1.35 -3.57 -5.61
CA THR A 94 -0.68 -4.82 -6.00
C THR A 94 -0.81 -5.87 -4.92
N PHE A 95 0.13 -5.94 -4.00
CA PHE A 95 0.21 -6.97 -2.95
C PHE A 95 -1.08 -7.11 -2.13
N PHE A 96 -1.58 -6.00 -1.56
CA PHE A 96 -2.79 -6.05 -0.73
C PHE A 96 -4.04 -6.32 -1.54
N PHE A 97 -4.19 -5.68 -2.70
CA PHE A 97 -5.31 -5.89 -3.60
C PHE A 97 -5.39 -7.34 -4.12
N ASN A 98 -4.23 -7.98 -4.29
CA ASN A 98 -4.11 -9.37 -4.70
C ASN A 98 -4.17 -10.36 -3.51
N GLY A 99 -4.67 -9.93 -2.34
CA GLY A 99 -4.87 -10.79 -1.17
C GLY A 99 -3.57 -11.24 -0.50
N GLY A 100 -2.49 -10.46 -0.64
CA GLY A 100 -1.16 -10.75 -0.10
C GLY A 100 -0.28 -11.58 -1.02
N ARG A 101 -0.58 -11.58 -2.32
CA ARG A 101 0.23 -12.22 -3.36
C ARG A 101 1.17 -11.19 -4.00
N GLU A 102 2.48 -11.47 -3.97
CA GLU A 102 3.49 -10.61 -4.63
C GLU A 102 3.51 -10.83 -6.15
N ALA A 103 3.42 -12.07 -6.59
CA ALA A 103 3.50 -12.41 -8.00
C ALA A 103 2.27 -11.88 -8.76
N GLU A 104 2.52 -11.33 -9.94
CA GLU A 104 1.49 -10.91 -10.87
C GLU A 104 0.57 -12.07 -11.29
N TYR A 105 -0.69 -11.77 -11.54
CA TYR A 105 -1.58 -12.71 -12.23
C TYR A 105 -1.31 -12.68 -13.74
N ALA A 106 -1.68 -13.74 -14.44
CA ALA A 106 -1.60 -13.75 -15.90
C ALA A 106 -2.44 -12.60 -16.49
N GLY A 107 -1.84 -11.77 -17.34
CA GLY A 107 -2.47 -10.58 -17.91
C GLY A 107 -2.49 -9.35 -16.99
N GLU A 108 -1.90 -9.41 -15.80
CA GLU A 108 -1.69 -8.26 -14.93
C GLU A 108 -0.42 -7.51 -15.37
N GLU A 109 -0.56 -6.22 -15.57
CA GLU A 109 0.55 -5.29 -15.83
C GLU A 109 0.56 -4.23 -14.71
N ARG A 110 1.76 -3.71 -14.40
CA ARG A 110 1.96 -2.78 -13.29
C ARG A 110 2.72 -1.55 -13.78
N ILE A 111 2.23 -0.37 -13.41
CA ILE A 111 2.92 0.92 -13.62
C ILE A 111 3.19 1.53 -12.25
N LEU A 112 4.46 1.65 -11.91
CA LEU A 112 4.94 2.33 -10.71
C LEU A 112 5.49 3.69 -11.09
N ILE A 113 4.93 4.76 -10.55
CA ILE A 113 5.47 6.10 -10.64
C ILE A 113 6.22 6.42 -9.34
N PRO A 114 7.47 6.85 -9.37
CA PRO A 114 8.20 7.22 -8.16
C PRO A 114 7.53 8.38 -7.43
N SER A 115 7.31 8.25 -6.11
CA SER A 115 6.89 9.38 -5.28
C SER A 115 8.01 10.42 -5.14
N PRO A 116 7.70 11.70 -4.93
CA PRO A 116 8.70 12.74 -4.79
C PRO A 116 9.56 12.51 -3.54
N LYS A 117 10.87 12.80 -3.66
CA LYS A 117 11.84 12.66 -2.57
C LYS A 117 11.88 13.91 -1.72
N VAL A 118 10.86 14.13 -0.92
CA VAL A 118 10.74 15.24 0.04
C VAL A 118 10.73 14.70 1.47
N ALA A 119 11.04 15.55 2.43
CA ALA A 119 11.06 15.15 3.85
C ALA A 119 9.65 14.82 4.36
N THR A 120 8.66 15.63 3.96
CA THR A 120 7.23 15.46 4.26
C THR A 120 6.42 15.95 3.07
N TYR A 121 5.25 15.37 2.84
CA TYR A 121 4.46 15.63 1.63
C TYR A 121 3.69 16.94 1.63
N ASP A 122 3.65 17.68 2.73
CA ASP A 122 3.20 19.09 2.76
C ASP A 122 4.09 20.02 1.93
N LEU A 123 5.36 19.63 1.72
CA LEU A 123 6.30 20.38 0.88
C LEU A 123 6.02 20.21 -0.62
N GLN A 124 5.33 19.14 -1.01
CA GLN A 124 4.93 18.87 -2.39
C GLN A 124 3.57 18.13 -2.39
N PRO A 125 2.45 18.83 -2.12
CA PRO A 125 1.13 18.20 -1.95
C PRO A 125 0.57 17.55 -3.22
N GLU A 126 0.98 17.99 -4.41
CA GLU A 126 0.67 17.38 -5.68
C GLU A 126 1.26 15.96 -5.82
N MET A 127 2.32 15.65 -5.07
CA MET A 127 3.05 14.39 -5.11
C MET A 127 3.35 14.01 -6.58
N SER A 128 3.05 12.78 -7.00
CA SER A 128 3.19 12.34 -8.39
C SER A 128 1.83 12.10 -9.07
N ALA A 129 0.75 12.71 -8.55
CA ALA A 129 -0.58 12.52 -9.13
C ALA A 129 -0.69 12.97 -10.59
N PRO A 130 -0.06 14.08 -11.04
CA PRO A 130 -0.08 14.47 -12.45
C PRO A 130 0.56 13.41 -13.36
N GLU A 131 1.73 12.86 -13.00
CA GLU A 131 2.45 11.85 -13.77
C GLU A 131 1.70 10.52 -13.78
N VAL A 132 1.09 10.13 -12.66
CA VAL A 132 0.20 8.96 -12.58
C VAL A 132 -1.00 9.14 -13.51
N THR A 133 -1.58 10.33 -13.54
CA THR A 133 -2.72 10.67 -14.41
C THR A 133 -2.34 10.58 -15.89
N GLU A 134 -1.19 11.11 -16.29
CA GLU A 134 -0.72 11.02 -17.66
C GLU A 134 -0.52 9.58 -18.11
N ALA A 135 0.23 8.79 -17.32
CA ALA A 135 0.46 7.39 -17.59
C ALA A 135 -0.83 6.57 -17.68
N LEU A 136 -1.81 6.88 -16.81
CA LEU A 136 -3.12 6.22 -16.86
C LEU A 136 -3.92 6.61 -18.10
N CYS A 137 -3.94 7.89 -18.48
CA CYS A 137 -4.65 8.35 -19.68
C CYS A 137 -4.04 7.70 -20.95
N GLU A 138 -2.72 7.61 -21.04
CA GLU A 138 -2.05 6.87 -22.13
C GLU A 138 -2.47 5.39 -22.15
N ALA A 139 -2.54 4.75 -20.99
CA ALA A 139 -2.97 3.36 -20.88
C ALA A 139 -4.44 3.17 -21.29
N LEU A 140 -5.34 4.09 -20.89
CA LEU A 140 -6.76 4.11 -21.27
C LEU A 140 -6.94 4.26 -22.80
N ASP A 141 -6.16 5.14 -23.44
CA ASP A 141 -6.24 5.37 -24.89
C ASP A 141 -5.81 4.13 -25.71
N THR A 142 -5.07 3.19 -25.09
CA THR A 142 -4.75 1.91 -25.75
C THR A 142 -5.93 0.94 -25.83
N GLN A 143 -6.97 1.10 -25.01
CA GLN A 143 -8.10 0.18 -24.85
C GLN A 143 -7.69 -1.28 -24.61
N LYS A 144 -6.48 -1.48 -24.06
CA LYS A 144 -5.86 -2.80 -23.88
C LYS A 144 -6.40 -3.57 -22.67
N TYR A 145 -6.81 -2.85 -21.62
CA TYR A 145 -7.15 -3.40 -20.33
C TYR A 145 -8.66 -3.48 -20.13
N ALA A 146 -9.13 -4.63 -19.65
CA ALA A 146 -10.53 -4.81 -19.26
C ALA A 146 -10.79 -4.32 -17.83
N TYR A 147 -9.75 -4.22 -17.00
CA TYR A 147 -9.85 -3.78 -15.62
C TYR A 147 -8.61 -2.97 -15.21
N ILE A 148 -8.82 -1.85 -14.56
CA ILE A 148 -7.75 -0.97 -14.09
C ILE A 148 -8.00 -0.60 -12.63
N THR A 149 -6.97 -0.68 -11.79
CA THR A 149 -6.98 -0.17 -10.42
C THR A 149 -5.97 0.94 -10.29
N LEU A 150 -6.44 2.12 -9.93
CA LEU A 150 -5.65 3.30 -9.59
C LEU A 150 -5.81 3.60 -8.10
N ASN A 151 -4.72 4.04 -7.45
CA ASN A 151 -4.79 4.70 -6.14
C ASN A 151 -3.99 6.00 -6.19
N PHE A 152 -4.62 7.11 -5.85
CA PHE A 152 -3.96 8.39 -5.60
C PHE A 152 -3.56 8.49 -4.13
N ALA A 153 -2.29 8.76 -3.85
CA ALA A 153 -1.74 8.77 -2.50
C ALA A 153 -2.00 10.07 -1.72
N ASN A 154 -2.30 11.14 -2.43
CA ASN A 154 -2.21 12.52 -1.94
C ASN A 154 -3.04 12.78 -0.68
N CYS A 155 -4.34 12.46 -0.68
CA CYS A 155 -5.20 12.81 0.44
C CYS A 155 -4.79 12.08 1.74
N ASP A 156 -4.33 10.83 1.64
CA ASP A 156 -3.83 10.11 2.79
C ASP A 156 -2.46 10.64 3.24
N MET A 157 -1.49 10.69 2.34
CA MET A 157 -0.11 11.03 2.69
C MET A 157 0.05 12.49 3.14
N VAL A 158 -0.60 13.43 2.47
CA VAL A 158 -0.60 14.85 2.86
C VAL A 158 -1.47 15.06 4.10
N GLY A 159 -2.58 14.34 4.22
CA GLY A 159 -3.45 14.37 5.40
C GLY A 159 -2.70 14.07 6.69
N HIS A 160 -1.76 13.11 6.67
CA HIS A 160 -0.90 12.78 7.81
C HIS A 160 -0.03 13.94 8.31
N THR A 161 0.22 14.96 7.51
CA THR A 161 1.03 16.12 7.91
C THR A 161 0.26 17.11 8.80
N GLY A 162 -1.06 17.13 8.72
CA GLY A 162 -1.93 18.08 9.43
C GLY A 162 -1.80 19.53 8.95
N VAL A 163 -1.13 19.80 7.82
CA VAL A 163 -0.96 21.14 7.27
C VAL A 163 -2.14 21.47 6.34
N TYR A 164 -3.07 22.27 6.82
CA TYR A 164 -4.35 22.53 6.15
C TYR A 164 -4.19 23.03 4.71
N GLU A 165 -3.31 24.03 4.46
CA GLU A 165 -3.08 24.58 3.13
C GLU A 165 -2.52 23.55 2.15
N ALA A 166 -1.70 22.62 2.64
CA ALA A 166 -1.20 21.52 1.85
C ALA A 166 -2.28 20.50 1.52
N ILE A 167 -3.15 20.19 2.49
CA ILE A 167 -4.31 19.31 2.31
C ILE A 167 -5.27 19.92 1.27
N GLU A 168 -5.60 21.20 1.37
CA GLU A 168 -6.44 21.89 0.37
C GLU A 168 -5.84 21.79 -1.04
N LYS A 169 -4.53 22.02 -1.17
CA LYS A 169 -3.82 21.89 -2.44
C LYS A 169 -3.85 20.45 -2.97
N ALA A 170 -3.63 19.46 -2.11
CA ALA A 170 -3.69 18.05 -2.48
C ALA A 170 -5.08 17.67 -3.02
N VAL A 171 -6.15 18.08 -2.34
CA VAL A 171 -7.53 17.80 -2.77
C VAL A 171 -7.82 18.45 -4.12
N LYS A 172 -7.44 19.70 -4.34
CA LYS A 172 -7.59 20.38 -5.63
C LYS A 172 -6.85 19.67 -6.76
N THR A 173 -5.61 19.25 -6.50
CA THR A 173 -4.81 18.47 -7.48
C THR A 173 -5.51 17.17 -7.85
N ILE A 174 -6.05 16.45 -6.86
CA ILE A 174 -6.77 15.20 -7.13
C ILE A 174 -8.05 15.44 -7.89
N ASP A 175 -8.81 16.50 -7.61
CA ASP A 175 -10.01 16.87 -8.35
C ASP A 175 -9.69 17.06 -9.84
N GLU A 176 -8.65 17.84 -10.17
CA GLU A 176 -8.18 18.04 -11.54
C GLU A 176 -7.71 16.73 -12.21
N CYS A 177 -6.98 15.89 -11.49
CA CYS A 177 -6.51 14.60 -11.98
C CYS A 177 -7.67 13.63 -12.26
N VAL A 178 -8.64 13.57 -11.34
CA VAL A 178 -9.84 12.73 -11.48
C VAL A 178 -10.68 13.18 -12.67
N ASP A 179 -10.89 14.50 -12.85
CA ASP A 179 -11.61 15.04 -14.02
C ASP A 179 -10.98 14.55 -15.33
N LYS A 180 -9.65 14.66 -15.45
CA LYS A 180 -8.92 14.22 -16.65
C LYS A 180 -9.03 12.71 -16.87
N VAL A 181 -8.88 11.90 -15.82
CA VAL A 181 -9.00 10.43 -15.89
C VAL A 181 -10.43 10.03 -16.30
N VAL A 182 -11.45 10.61 -15.64
CA VAL A 182 -12.86 10.32 -15.92
C VAL A 182 -13.21 10.64 -17.37
N ASN A 183 -12.86 11.83 -17.85
CA ASN A 183 -13.13 12.23 -19.24
C ASN A 183 -12.43 11.30 -20.25
N THR A 184 -11.17 10.91 -19.97
CA THR A 184 -10.44 10.00 -20.86
C THR A 184 -11.05 8.59 -20.83
N ALA A 185 -11.41 8.09 -19.66
CA ALA A 185 -12.01 6.77 -19.53
C ALA A 185 -13.38 6.68 -20.21
N LEU A 186 -14.25 7.67 -20.01
CA LEU A 186 -15.56 7.72 -20.67
C LEU A 186 -15.44 7.83 -22.21
N LYS A 187 -14.46 8.59 -22.70
CA LYS A 187 -14.18 8.66 -24.15
C LYS A 187 -13.78 7.31 -24.74
N ASN A 188 -13.19 6.43 -23.93
CA ASN A 188 -12.71 5.10 -24.31
C ASN A 188 -13.68 3.97 -23.88
N ASP A 189 -14.94 4.29 -23.60
CA ASP A 189 -16.01 3.35 -23.24
C ASP A 189 -15.75 2.55 -21.94
N TYR A 190 -14.97 3.10 -20.99
CA TYR A 190 -14.81 2.51 -19.67
C TYR A 190 -15.92 2.94 -18.71
N GLU A 191 -16.39 2.02 -17.89
CA GLU A 191 -17.16 2.32 -16.69
C GLU A 191 -16.22 2.67 -15.53
N ILE A 192 -16.62 3.62 -14.68
CA ILE A 192 -15.77 4.16 -13.62
C ILE A 192 -16.45 4.02 -12.27
N ILE A 193 -15.68 3.56 -11.29
CA ILE A 193 -16.07 3.54 -9.88
C ILE A 193 -15.04 4.37 -9.10
N ILE A 194 -15.48 5.46 -8.47
CA ILE A 194 -14.66 6.30 -7.60
C ILE A 194 -15.04 5.99 -6.16
N ILE A 195 -14.05 5.63 -5.36
CA ILE A 195 -14.22 5.29 -3.94
C ILE A 195 -13.13 5.94 -3.10
N ALA A 196 -13.36 6.01 -1.79
CA ALA A 196 -12.32 6.19 -0.78
C ALA A 196 -12.31 4.97 0.13
N ASP A 197 -11.13 4.55 0.56
CA ASP A 197 -10.95 3.43 1.50
C ASP A 197 -11.18 3.87 2.95
N HIS A 198 -10.93 5.15 3.26
CA HIS A 198 -11.22 5.82 4.53
C HIS A 198 -11.22 7.34 4.36
N GLY A 199 -11.72 8.07 5.35
CA GLY A 199 -11.59 9.53 5.45
C GLY A 199 -10.21 9.90 6.02
N HIS A 200 -9.66 11.06 5.62
CA HIS A 200 -8.45 11.64 6.18
C HIS A 200 -8.39 13.17 5.98
N CYS A 201 -8.62 13.63 4.78
CA CYS A 201 -8.66 15.06 4.46
C CYS A 201 -10.02 15.72 4.73
N ASP A 202 -11.03 14.97 5.11
CA ASP A 202 -12.37 15.43 5.41
C ASP A 202 -12.48 16.13 6.77
N ASN A 203 -11.50 15.94 7.67
CA ASN A 203 -11.44 16.57 8.97
C ASN A 203 -9.99 16.84 9.37
N ALA A 204 -9.42 17.92 8.88
CA ALA A 204 -8.06 18.37 9.16
C ALA A 204 -8.05 19.41 10.32
N VAL A 205 -8.38 18.96 11.54
CA VAL A 205 -8.34 19.79 12.76
C VAL A 205 -7.29 19.27 13.71
#